data_ba8edd6444abb46d338364152a602993
#
_entry.id   ba8edd6444abb46d338364152a602993
#
_cell.length_a   1.000
_cell.length_b   1.000
_cell.length_c   1.000
_cell.angle_alpha   90.00
_cell.angle_beta   90.00
_cell.angle_gamma   90.00
#
_symmetry.space_group_name_H-M   'P 1'
#
loop_
_entity.id
_entity.type
_entity.pdbx_description
1 polymer ?
#
loop_
_entity_poly.entity_id
_entity_poly.type
_entity_poly.pdbx_seq_one_letter_code
_entity_poly.pdbx_strand_id
1 'polypeptide(L)'
;MELYGTGGPDYTIPAEFVNEYYHKKGALAAARRGDTANPRKSSSGSQFYIVQDEMGCIHLDGEYTVFGETIEGLDVIDRIAAAPTDKYDRPLKDIRILSIKPVVEEQGTGENNAEEDSAGKNSADSTGVKPSLEESGTAPEY
;
A
#
# COMPACT_ATOMS: atom_id res chain seq x y z
N MET A 1 -11.46 -16.87 21.29
CA MET A 1 -11.17 -15.44 21.18
C MET A 1 -10.13 -15.31 20.08
N GLU A 2 -10.48 -14.76 18.93
CA GLU A 2 -9.51 -14.57 17.84
C GLU A 2 -8.54 -13.46 18.24
N LEU A 3 -7.24 -13.76 18.17
CA LEU A 3 -6.16 -12.84 18.57
C LEU A 3 -5.74 -11.99 17.39
N TYR A 4 -6.62 -11.06 16.97
CA TYR A 4 -6.29 -10.10 15.93
C TYR A 4 -5.20 -9.13 16.38
N GLY A 5 -4.30 -8.76 15.47
CA GLY A 5 -3.22 -7.81 15.72
C GLY A 5 -2.03 -8.36 16.54
N THR A 6 -2.03 -9.65 16.84
CA THR A 6 -0.93 -10.30 17.59
C THR A 6 0.04 -11.08 16.70
N GLY A 7 -0.33 -11.31 15.44
CA GLY A 7 0.53 -11.96 14.45
C GLY A 7 1.52 -10.99 13.83
N GLY A 8 2.58 -11.55 13.24
CA GLY A 8 3.60 -10.78 12.50
C GLY A 8 4.93 -11.53 12.51
N PRO A 9 5.92 -11.04 11.74
CA PRO A 9 7.26 -11.56 11.77
C PRO A 9 7.93 -11.25 13.11
N ASP A 10 8.95 -12.00 13.45
CA ASP A 10 9.74 -11.86 14.67
C ASP A 10 10.89 -10.83 14.58
N TYR A 11 10.89 -10.02 13.53
CA TYR A 11 11.87 -8.96 13.30
C TYR A 11 11.24 -7.57 13.23
N THR A 12 12.06 -6.57 13.43
CA THR A 12 11.75 -5.15 13.22
C THR A 12 12.75 -4.54 12.26
N ILE A 13 12.36 -3.43 11.64
CA ILE A 13 13.20 -2.66 10.71
C ILE A 13 13.68 -1.40 11.44
N PRO A 14 14.96 -1.02 11.38
CA PRO A 14 15.41 0.24 11.95
C PRO A 14 14.56 1.42 11.46
N ALA A 15 14.42 2.45 12.30
CA ALA A 15 13.75 3.68 11.89
C ALA A 15 14.53 4.37 10.76
N GLU A 16 13.81 4.84 9.74
CA GLU A 16 14.35 5.52 8.56
C GLU A 16 13.60 6.85 8.36
N PHE A 17 13.87 7.81 9.25
CA PHE A 17 13.22 9.12 9.18
C PHE A 17 13.90 9.99 8.11
N VAL A 18 13.09 10.47 7.17
CA VAL A 18 13.51 11.37 6.08
C VAL A 18 12.71 12.66 6.21
N ASN A 19 13.41 13.79 6.35
CA ASN A 19 12.78 15.08 6.64
C ASN A 19 11.87 15.61 5.53
N GLU A 20 12.03 15.11 4.30
CA GLU A 20 11.22 15.50 3.15
C GLU A 20 9.91 14.70 3.05
N TYR A 21 9.76 13.63 3.84
CA TYR A 21 8.60 12.75 3.79
C TYR A 21 7.69 12.98 5.00
N TYR A 22 6.57 13.65 4.74
CA TYR A 22 5.59 14.03 5.75
C TYR A 22 4.41 13.08 5.76
N HIS A 23 3.73 13.03 6.90
CA HIS A 23 2.46 12.30 7.06
C HIS A 23 1.27 13.09 6.47
N LYS A 24 1.37 13.43 5.18
CA LYS A 24 0.26 14.01 4.40
C LYS A 24 -0.79 12.95 4.09
N LYS A 25 -2.03 13.36 3.71
CA LYS A 25 -3.04 12.42 3.24
C LYS A 25 -2.49 11.49 2.14
N GLY A 26 -2.73 10.20 2.28
CA GLY A 26 -2.21 9.19 1.38
C GLY A 26 -0.80 8.70 1.66
N ALA A 27 -0.09 9.29 2.63
CA ALA A 27 1.23 8.79 3.03
C ALA A 27 1.12 7.37 3.59
N LEU A 28 2.01 6.48 3.16
CA LEU A 28 2.15 5.10 3.62
C LEU A 28 3.30 5.05 4.62
N ALA A 29 3.00 4.68 5.86
CA ALA A 29 3.96 4.68 6.95
C ALA A 29 3.94 3.37 7.74
N ALA A 30 5.10 3.02 8.30
CA ALA A 30 5.26 1.83 9.09
C ALA A 30 4.70 2.02 10.52
N ALA A 31 3.90 1.09 10.98
CA ALA A 31 3.50 1.04 12.38
C ALA A 31 4.67 0.61 13.28
N ARG A 32 4.63 0.96 14.55
CA ARG A 32 5.61 0.54 15.55
C ARG A 32 5.02 0.42 16.94
N ARG A 33 5.74 -0.22 17.83
CA ARG A 33 5.41 -0.21 19.26
C ARG A 33 5.72 1.14 19.88
N GLY A 34 5.01 1.48 20.97
CA GLY A 34 5.23 2.71 21.72
C GLY A 34 6.64 2.80 22.32
N ASP A 35 7.11 4.01 22.59
CA ASP A 35 8.49 4.34 22.97
C ASP A 35 9.00 3.58 24.18
N THR A 36 8.16 3.33 25.18
CA THR A 36 8.54 2.58 26.39
C THR A 36 9.02 1.15 26.06
N ALA A 37 8.36 0.50 25.08
CA ALA A 37 8.71 -0.86 24.67
C ALA A 37 9.67 -0.88 23.48
N ASN A 38 9.86 0.27 22.83
CA ASN A 38 10.63 0.41 21.60
C ASN A 38 11.36 1.78 21.52
N PRO A 39 12.32 2.02 22.40
CA PRO A 39 13.03 3.31 22.48
C PRO A 39 13.82 3.63 21.21
N ARG A 40 14.11 2.64 20.38
CA ARG A 40 14.79 2.84 19.08
C ARG A 40 13.83 3.21 17.96
N LYS A 41 12.52 3.29 18.24
CA LYS A 41 11.46 3.60 17.27
C LYS A 41 11.48 2.68 16.03
N SER A 42 11.98 1.45 16.19
CA SER A 42 12.05 0.47 15.10
C SER A 42 10.66 0.15 14.56
N SER A 43 10.54 0.10 13.25
CA SER A 43 9.31 -0.19 12.54
C SER A 43 8.91 -1.66 12.62
N SER A 44 7.61 -1.95 12.55
CA SER A 44 7.10 -3.30 12.38
C SER A 44 7.56 -3.88 11.03
N GLY A 45 7.90 -5.16 11.00
CA GLY A 45 8.23 -5.87 9.76
C GLY A 45 7.03 -6.15 8.85
N SER A 46 5.78 -5.86 9.29
CA SER A 46 4.57 -6.17 8.50
C SER A 46 3.43 -5.19 8.67
N GLN A 47 3.38 -4.43 9.76
CA GLN A 47 2.25 -3.54 10.03
C GLN A 47 2.53 -2.14 9.47
N PHE A 48 1.56 -1.58 8.80
CA PHE A 48 1.61 -0.26 8.20
C PHE A 48 0.26 0.46 8.36
N TYR A 49 0.24 1.73 8.09
CA TYR A 49 -0.98 2.53 8.00
C TYR A 49 -0.89 3.52 6.85
N ILE A 50 -2.05 4.00 6.40
CA ILE A 50 -2.18 5.04 5.39
C ILE A 50 -2.85 6.24 6.05
N VAL A 51 -2.27 7.42 5.89
CA VAL A 51 -2.83 8.66 6.45
C VAL A 51 -4.09 9.04 5.70
N GLN A 52 -5.20 9.19 6.44
CA GLN A 52 -6.48 9.58 5.87
C GLN A 52 -6.79 11.06 6.06
N ASP A 53 -6.31 11.67 7.16
CA ASP A 53 -6.60 13.05 7.51
C ASP A 53 -6.16 14.03 6.40
N GLU A 54 -7.08 14.93 5.99
CA GLU A 54 -6.83 15.94 4.96
C GLU A 54 -5.71 16.92 5.36
N MET A 55 -5.61 17.23 6.65
CA MET A 55 -4.57 18.11 7.19
C MET A 55 -3.24 17.36 7.44
N GLY A 56 -3.25 16.04 7.28
CA GLY A 56 -2.13 15.19 7.62
C GLY A 56 -1.93 15.01 9.13
N CYS A 57 -0.93 14.22 9.48
CA CYS A 57 -0.61 13.86 10.86
C CYS A 57 0.78 14.39 11.23
N ILE A 58 0.97 15.72 11.26
CA ILE A 58 2.26 16.39 11.49
C ILE A 58 2.96 15.92 12.77
N HIS A 59 2.18 15.55 13.80
CA HIS A 59 2.72 15.05 15.06
C HIS A 59 3.43 13.68 14.95
N LEU A 60 3.31 13.01 13.81
CA LEU A 60 3.98 11.74 13.50
C LEU A 60 5.28 11.93 12.69
N ASP A 61 5.54 13.16 12.21
CA ASP A 61 6.74 13.46 11.44
C ASP A 61 7.99 13.32 12.32
N GLY A 62 8.99 12.57 11.83
CA GLY A 62 10.18 12.23 12.61
C GLY A 62 9.95 11.20 13.73
N GLU A 63 8.73 10.71 13.88
CA GLU A 63 8.36 9.71 14.88
C GLU A 63 8.04 8.34 14.25
N TYR A 64 7.59 8.33 13.00
CA TYR A 64 7.29 7.13 12.23
C TYR A 64 7.94 7.21 10.85
N THR A 65 8.31 6.06 10.30
CA THR A 65 8.92 5.98 8.96
C THR A 65 7.85 6.03 7.89
N VAL A 66 7.85 7.08 7.07
CA VAL A 66 7.10 7.16 5.81
C VAL A 66 7.94 6.50 4.73
N PHE A 67 7.40 5.54 4.00
CA PHE A 67 8.11 4.80 2.97
C PHE A 67 7.40 4.73 1.61
N GLY A 68 6.25 5.40 1.50
CA GLY A 68 5.51 5.47 0.26
C GLY A 68 4.38 6.48 0.31
N GLU A 69 3.71 6.67 -0.82
CA GLU A 69 2.52 7.49 -0.92
C GLU A 69 1.51 6.91 -1.90
N THR A 70 0.25 7.22 -1.68
CA THR A 70 -0.85 6.85 -2.57
C THR A 70 -0.89 7.82 -3.74
N ILE A 71 -0.71 7.31 -4.95
CA ILE A 71 -0.76 8.09 -6.20
C ILE A 71 -2.14 8.08 -6.84
N GLU A 72 -2.95 7.06 -6.58
CA GLU A 72 -4.31 6.92 -7.09
C GLU A 72 -5.21 6.29 -6.03
N GLY A 73 -6.52 6.59 -6.06
CA GLY A 73 -7.50 5.99 -5.17
C GLY A 73 -7.56 6.61 -3.77
N LEU A 74 -7.28 7.90 -3.61
CA LEU A 74 -7.42 8.60 -2.32
C LEU A 74 -8.86 8.50 -1.78
N ASP A 75 -9.88 8.48 -2.65
CA ASP A 75 -11.28 8.25 -2.28
C ASP A 75 -11.51 6.87 -1.66
N VAL A 76 -10.72 5.86 -2.04
CA VAL A 76 -10.80 4.52 -1.44
C VAL A 76 -10.35 4.57 0.02
N ILE A 77 -9.34 5.37 0.35
CA ILE A 77 -8.89 5.59 1.74
C ILE A 77 -10.04 6.16 2.57
N ASP A 78 -10.73 7.18 2.07
CA ASP A 78 -11.87 7.79 2.74
C ASP A 78 -13.02 6.79 2.94
N ARG A 79 -13.31 5.97 1.94
CA ARG A 79 -14.33 4.91 2.03
C ARG A 79 -13.97 3.85 3.07
N ILE A 80 -12.71 3.47 3.17
CA ILE A 80 -12.23 2.55 4.21
C ILE A 80 -12.38 3.17 5.59
N ALA A 81 -11.96 4.43 5.74
CA ALA A 81 -12.06 5.15 7.00
C ALA A 81 -13.50 5.38 7.47
N ALA A 82 -14.44 5.53 6.52
CA ALA A 82 -15.87 5.67 6.81
C ALA A 82 -16.58 4.36 7.15
N ALA A 83 -15.90 3.22 7.08
CA ALA A 83 -16.52 1.93 7.39
C ALA A 83 -16.92 1.86 8.88
N PRO A 84 -18.12 1.33 9.21
CA PRO A 84 -18.53 1.14 10.59
C PRO A 84 -17.56 0.25 11.36
N THR A 85 -17.19 0.66 12.56
CA THR A 85 -16.21 -0.03 13.41
C THR A 85 -16.82 -0.46 14.75
N ASP A 86 -16.14 -1.35 15.44
CA ASP A 86 -16.40 -1.67 16.84
C ASP A 86 -15.73 -0.67 17.79
N LYS A 87 -15.81 -0.92 19.09
CA LYS A 87 -15.21 -0.06 20.13
C LYS A 87 -13.67 -0.01 20.14
N TYR A 88 -13.03 -0.79 19.31
CA TYR A 88 -11.57 -0.84 19.13
C TYR A 88 -11.15 -0.35 17.74
N ASP A 89 -12.03 0.40 17.07
CA ASP A 89 -11.83 0.93 15.71
C ASP A 89 -11.62 -0.16 14.63
N ARG A 90 -12.04 -1.40 14.93
CA ARG A 90 -11.98 -2.48 13.97
C ARG A 90 -13.23 -2.47 13.10
N PRO A 91 -13.13 -2.53 11.76
CA PRO A 91 -14.27 -2.62 10.89
C PRO A 91 -15.17 -3.81 11.22
N LEU A 92 -16.49 -3.57 11.31
CA LEU A 92 -17.50 -4.63 11.58
C LEU A 92 -17.58 -5.66 10.45
N LYS A 93 -17.28 -5.24 9.22
CA LYS A 93 -17.09 -6.13 8.07
C LYS A 93 -15.61 -6.14 7.71
N ASP A 94 -15.06 -7.30 7.48
CA ASP A 94 -13.65 -7.43 7.13
C ASP A 94 -13.31 -6.63 5.88
N ILE A 95 -12.26 -5.80 5.98
CA ILE A 95 -11.62 -5.15 4.83
C ILE A 95 -10.34 -5.94 4.55
N ARG A 96 -10.24 -6.49 3.34
CA ARG A 96 -9.15 -7.41 2.99
C ARG A 96 -8.34 -6.91 1.82
N ILE A 97 -7.04 -7.00 1.92
CA ILE A 97 -6.12 -6.85 0.80
C ILE A 97 -6.13 -8.18 0.03
N LEU A 98 -6.68 -8.17 -1.18
CA LEU A 98 -6.79 -9.39 -1.99
C LEU A 98 -5.49 -9.71 -2.72
N SER A 99 -4.75 -8.68 -3.14
CA SER A 99 -3.45 -8.84 -3.78
C SER A 99 -2.60 -7.58 -3.63
N ILE A 100 -1.30 -7.77 -3.60
CA ILE A 100 -0.29 -6.72 -3.73
C ILE A 100 0.64 -7.17 -4.84
N LYS A 101 0.86 -6.30 -5.84
CA LYS A 101 1.76 -6.58 -6.96
C LYS A 101 2.69 -5.39 -7.17
N PRO A 102 4.00 -5.61 -7.33
CA PRO A 102 4.90 -4.54 -7.74
C PRO A 102 4.55 -4.11 -9.16
N VAL A 103 4.54 -2.81 -9.41
CA VAL A 103 4.50 -2.25 -10.76
C VAL A 103 5.95 -1.99 -11.16
N VAL A 104 6.45 -2.72 -12.13
CA VAL A 104 7.77 -2.48 -12.72
C VAL A 104 7.54 -1.54 -13.89
N GLU A 105 8.04 -0.32 -13.79
CA GLU A 105 8.15 0.55 -14.96
C GLU A 105 9.21 -0.06 -15.87
N GLU A 106 8.82 -0.51 -17.07
CA GLU A 106 9.79 -0.83 -18.11
C GLU A 106 10.54 0.46 -18.45
N GLN A 107 11.76 0.58 -17.96
CA GLN A 107 12.65 1.63 -18.41
C GLN A 107 12.86 1.42 -19.91
N GLY A 108 12.33 2.31 -20.71
CA GLY A 108 12.50 2.32 -22.16
C GLY A 108 14.00 2.21 -22.47
N THR A 109 14.38 1.10 -23.03
CA THR A 109 15.71 0.91 -23.61
C THR A 109 15.84 1.90 -24.75
N GLY A 110 16.68 2.92 -24.53
CA GLY A 110 17.14 3.83 -25.57
C GLY A 110 17.67 3.02 -26.75
N GLU A 111 17.16 3.34 -27.92
CA GLU A 111 17.63 2.86 -29.21
C GLU A 111 19.14 2.97 -29.34
N ASN A 112 19.80 1.84 -29.48
CA ASN A 112 21.07 1.78 -30.20
C ASN A 112 20.83 0.97 -31.46
N ASN A 113 20.74 1.67 -32.59
CA ASN A 113 20.90 1.14 -33.91
C ASN A 113 22.22 0.37 -34.04
N ALA A 114 22.14 -0.89 -34.36
CA ALA A 114 23.14 -1.60 -35.16
C ALA A 114 22.41 -2.60 -36.04
N GLU A 115 22.49 -2.35 -37.32
CA GLU A 115 22.05 -3.22 -38.42
C GLU A 115 22.79 -4.57 -38.35
N GLU A 116 22.13 -5.65 -38.63
CA GLU A 116 22.26 -6.58 -39.79
C GLU A 116 21.65 -7.96 -39.52
N ASP A 117 20.69 -8.23 -40.31
CA ASP A 117 20.47 -9.32 -41.28
C ASP A 117 20.02 -10.73 -40.80
N SER A 118 18.94 -11.11 -41.51
CA SER A 118 18.48 -12.40 -41.97
C SER A 118 17.76 -13.40 -41.05
N ALA A 119 16.47 -13.51 -41.41
CA ALA A 119 15.68 -14.71 -41.69
C ALA A 119 15.30 -15.71 -40.59
N GLY A 120 13.96 -15.85 -40.41
CA GLY A 120 13.42 -17.10 -39.89
C GLY A 120 12.01 -16.99 -39.27
N LYS A 121 11.03 -17.26 -40.07
CA LYS A 121 9.58 -17.44 -39.79
C LYS A 121 9.27 -18.22 -38.49
N ASN A 122 8.31 -17.78 -37.67
CA ASN A 122 6.98 -18.42 -37.57
C ASN A 122 6.09 -17.75 -36.51
N SER A 123 4.86 -17.60 -36.93
CA SER A 123 3.62 -17.20 -36.31
C SER A 123 3.27 -17.86 -34.99
N ALA A 124 2.66 -17.09 -34.08
CA ALA A 124 1.31 -17.26 -33.57
C ALA A 124 1.11 -16.50 -32.26
N ASP A 125 0.18 -15.62 -32.37
CA ASP A 125 -1.00 -15.41 -31.53
C ASP A 125 -0.80 -14.82 -30.13
N SER A 126 -1.08 -13.51 -30.09
CA SER A 126 -1.25 -12.72 -28.89
C SER A 126 -2.73 -12.48 -28.65
N THR A 127 -3.28 -13.08 -27.66
CA THR A 127 -4.54 -12.64 -27.09
C THR A 127 -4.29 -11.77 -25.87
N GLY A 128 -4.50 -10.47 -26.08
CA GLY A 128 -4.56 -9.51 -25.00
C GLY A 128 -5.79 -9.74 -24.12
N VAL A 129 -5.58 -9.88 -22.84
CA VAL A 129 -6.66 -9.93 -21.85
C VAL A 129 -6.71 -8.59 -21.14
N LYS A 130 -7.71 -7.80 -21.44
CA LYS A 130 -8.16 -6.69 -20.62
C LYS A 130 -8.78 -7.25 -19.34
N PRO A 131 -8.55 -6.63 -18.17
CA PRO A 131 -9.31 -6.99 -16.98
C PRO A 131 -10.72 -6.41 -17.07
N SER A 132 -11.70 -7.28 -17.08
CA SER A 132 -13.11 -6.92 -16.93
C SER A 132 -13.38 -6.65 -15.44
N LEU A 133 -13.86 -5.45 -15.14
CA LEU A 133 -14.54 -5.14 -13.91
C LEU A 133 -15.93 -5.77 -13.99
N GLU A 134 -16.17 -6.85 -13.28
CA GLU A 134 -17.53 -7.30 -13.00
C GLU A 134 -18.08 -6.54 -11.80
N GLU A 135 -18.95 -5.59 -12.10
CA GLU A 135 -19.93 -5.07 -11.16
C GLU A 135 -20.97 -6.18 -10.88
N SER A 136 -20.94 -6.75 -9.70
CA SER A 136 -22.13 -7.40 -9.17
C SER A 136 -22.80 -6.41 -8.22
N GLY A 137 -23.81 -5.71 -8.78
CA GLY A 137 -24.72 -4.92 -8.01
C GLY A 137 -25.58 -5.77 -7.10
N THR A 138 -25.74 -5.32 -5.91
CA THR A 138 -27.01 -5.22 -5.18
C THR A 138 -26.76 -4.36 -3.95
N ALA A 139 -27.26 -3.14 -4.00
CA ALA A 139 -27.45 -2.32 -2.83
C ALA A 139 -28.61 -2.93 -1.99
N PRO A 140 -28.51 -2.96 -0.68
CA PRO A 140 -29.70 -2.93 0.16
C PRO A 140 -29.99 -1.47 0.54
N GLU A 141 -31.23 -1.07 0.25
CA GLU A 141 -31.88 0.07 0.86
C GLU A 141 -31.80 -0.02 2.39
N TYR A 142 -31.29 1.05 2.99
CA TYR A 142 -31.82 1.71 4.21
C TYR A 142 -31.09 3.02 4.40
#